data_dddc5ef0e283acdee2d8b3b79c9b618a
#
_entry.id   dddc5ef0e283acdee2d8b3b79c9b618a
#
_cell.length_a   1.000
_cell.length_b   1.000
_cell.length_c   1.000
_cell.angle_alpha   90.00
_cell.angle_beta   90.00
_cell.angle_gamma   90.00
#
_symmetry.space_group_name_H-M   'P 1'
#
loop_
_entity.id
_entity.type
_entity.pdbx_description
1 polymer ?
#
loop_
_entity_poly.entity_id
_entity_poly.type
_entity_poly.pdbx_seq_one_letter_code
_entity_poly.pdbx_strand_id
1 'polypeptide(L)'
;SAKCHDYDELRSTDKACGYVFLTPIFESVSKRDHRPRRTLREYEVILRRWKAEGGAPVHALGGITPKNAAKAREMGFDGIAFIGSVWKQPDPVRAFLDLECAWYGKEARKLKRKY
;
A
#
# COMPACT_ATOMS: atom_id res chain seq x y z
N SER A 1 -12.02 -8.98 -0.74
CA SER A 1 -10.60 -8.65 -0.93
C SER A 1 -9.72 -9.88 -0.70
N ALA A 2 -8.60 -9.95 -1.37
CA ALA A 2 -7.64 -11.04 -1.25
C ALA A 2 -6.25 -10.49 -0.96
N LYS A 3 -5.46 -11.24 -0.18
CA LYS A 3 -4.04 -10.93 0.06
C LYS A 3 -3.21 -11.76 -0.91
N CYS A 4 -2.37 -11.10 -1.67
CA CYS A 4 -1.50 -11.74 -2.66
C CYS A 4 -0.03 -11.39 -2.39
N HIS A 5 0.87 -12.29 -2.74
CA HIS A 5 2.30 -12.13 -2.52
C HIS A 5 3.08 -12.02 -3.83
N ASP A 6 2.47 -12.43 -4.94
CA ASP A 6 3.08 -12.40 -6.26
C ASP A 6 2.04 -12.27 -7.37
N TYR A 7 2.52 -12.22 -8.61
CA TYR A 7 1.67 -12.10 -9.78
C TYR A 7 0.75 -13.32 -9.98
N ASP A 8 1.23 -14.53 -9.73
CA ASP A 8 0.41 -15.73 -9.90
C ASP A 8 -0.76 -15.77 -8.94
N GLU A 9 -0.56 -15.33 -7.71
CA GLU A 9 -1.64 -15.19 -6.73
C GLU A 9 -2.66 -14.13 -7.16
N LEU A 10 -2.20 -13.00 -7.74
CA LEU A 10 -3.10 -11.99 -8.29
C LEU A 10 -4.01 -12.60 -9.37
N ARG A 11 -3.43 -13.37 -10.28
CA ARG A 11 -4.20 -14.04 -11.34
C ARG A 11 -5.20 -15.05 -10.81
N SER A 12 -4.92 -15.65 -9.67
CA SER A 12 -5.78 -16.65 -9.03
C SER A 12 -6.93 -16.03 -8.23
N THR A 13 -6.97 -14.71 -8.08
CA THR A 13 -8.06 -14.07 -7.34
C THR A 13 -9.37 -14.13 -8.11
N ASP A 14 -10.48 -14.21 -7.36
CA ASP A 14 -11.81 -14.16 -7.92
C ASP A 14 -12.03 -12.81 -8.62
N LYS A 15 -12.53 -12.85 -9.85
CA LYS A 15 -12.88 -11.65 -10.62
C LYS A 15 -13.94 -10.79 -9.92
N ALA A 16 -14.68 -11.34 -8.97
CA ALA A 16 -15.63 -10.60 -8.15
C ALA A 16 -14.96 -9.76 -7.04
N CYS A 17 -13.66 -9.93 -6.79
CA CYS A 17 -12.93 -9.08 -5.83
C CYS A 17 -12.87 -7.66 -6.36
N GLY A 18 -13.37 -6.69 -5.57
CA GLY A 18 -13.34 -5.27 -5.94
C GLY A 18 -11.95 -4.66 -5.87
N TYR A 19 -11.06 -5.22 -5.04
CA TYR A 19 -9.67 -4.83 -4.92
C TYR A 19 -8.87 -5.96 -4.28
N VAL A 20 -7.54 -5.90 -4.40
CA VAL A 20 -6.63 -6.89 -3.83
C VAL A 20 -5.49 -6.21 -3.08
N PHE A 21 -4.88 -6.92 -2.15
CA PHE A 21 -3.68 -6.46 -1.45
C PHE A 21 -2.47 -7.21 -1.99
N LEU A 22 -1.38 -6.47 -2.23
CA LEU A 22 -0.06 -7.06 -2.48
C LEU A 22 0.79 -6.79 -1.24
N THR A 23 1.31 -7.84 -0.64
CA THR A 23 1.94 -7.78 0.69
C THR A 23 3.02 -8.85 0.85
N PRO A 24 4.02 -8.65 1.71
CA PRO A 24 4.44 -7.37 2.29
C PRO A 24 5.28 -6.56 1.30
N ILE A 25 5.08 -5.24 1.23
CA ILE A 25 5.82 -4.37 0.29
C ILE A 25 7.09 -3.81 0.95
N PHE A 26 6.97 -3.33 2.18
CA PHE A 26 8.09 -2.78 2.94
C PHE A 26 8.35 -3.62 4.19
N GLU A 27 9.59 -3.58 4.69
CA GLU A 27 9.95 -4.26 5.90
C GLU A 27 9.26 -3.62 7.10
N SER A 28 8.60 -4.44 7.93
CA SER A 28 7.94 -3.98 9.14
C SER A 28 8.88 -4.12 10.34
N VAL A 29 9.04 -3.04 11.10
CA VAL A 29 9.87 -3.02 12.32
C VAL A 29 9.27 -3.91 13.40
N SER A 30 7.95 -4.09 13.42
CA SER A 30 7.24 -4.82 14.48
C SER A 30 7.01 -6.31 14.21
N LYS A 31 7.24 -6.78 12.99
CA LYS A 31 7.02 -8.18 12.60
C LYS A 31 8.18 -8.71 11.78
N ARG A 32 9.18 -9.30 12.46
CA ARG A 32 10.41 -9.83 11.83
C ARG A 32 10.14 -10.90 10.77
N ASP A 33 9.01 -11.61 10.85
CA ASP A 33 8.67 -12.70 9.93
C ASP A 33 7.95 -12.22 8.66
N HIS A 34 7.59 -10.92 8.59
CA HIS A 34 6.91 -10.33 7.44
C HIS A 34 7.84 -9.43 6.65
N ARG A 35 8.87 -10.04 6.06
CA ARG A 35 9.80 -9.32 5.17
C ARG A 35 9.32 -9.43 3.73
N PRO A 36 9.54 -8.37 2.91
CA PRO A 36 9.30 -8.47 1.48
C PRO A 36 10.10 -9.61 0.86
N ARG A 37 9.46 -10.42 0.04
CA ARG A 37 10.11 -11.52 -0.69
C ARG A 37 10.74 -11.06 -1.99
N ARG A 38 10.42 -9.83 -2.41
CA ARG A 38 10.84 -9.25 -3.67
C ARG A 38 11.34 -7.83 -3.46
N THR A 39 12.09 -7.32 -4.41
CA THR A 39 12.53 -5.92 -4.41
C THR A 39 11.36 -5.01 -4.80
N LEU A 40 11.48 -3.72 -4.48
CA LEU A 40 10.47 -2.73 -4.88
C LEU A 40 10.34 -2.68 -6.41
N ARG A 41 11.43 -2.85 -7.13
CA ARG A 41 11.43 -2.89 -8.60
C ARG A 41 10.62 -4.08 -9.12
N GLU A 42 10.77 -5.25 -8.51
CA GLU A 42 10.00 -6.44 -8.89
C GLU A 42 8.50 -6.24 -8.66
N TYR A 43 8.11 -5.65 -7.54
CA TYR A 43 6.71 -5.33 -7.29
C TYR A 43 6.16 -4.30 -8.28
N GLU A 44 6.96 -3.32 -8.66
CA GLU A 44 6.57 -2.33 -9.66
C GLU A 44 6.29 -2.98 -11.01
N VAL A 45 7.12 -3.94 -11.43
CA VAL A 45 6.92 -4.71 -12.67
C VAL A 45 5.63 -5.53 -12.59
N ILE A 46 5.37 -6.18 -11.46
CA ILE A 46 4.14 -6.94 -11.21
C ILE A 46 2.92 -6.03 -11.37
N LEU A 47 2.96 -4.84 -10.77
CA LEU A 47 1.85 -3.88 -10.85
C LEU A 47 1.58 -3.43 -12.29
N ARG A 48 2.63 -3.10 -13.03
CA ARG A 48 2.49 -2.68 -14.42
C ARG A 48 1.84 -3.77 -15.28
N ARG A 49 2.29 -5.00 -15.12
CA ARG A 49 1.74 -6.14 -15.83
C ARG A 49 0.28 -6.37 -15.48
N TRP A 50 -0.05 -6.35 -14.20
CA TRP A 50 -1.42 -6.55 -13.72
C TRP A 50 -2.37 -5.48 -14.25
N LYS A 51 -1.95 -4.21 -14.20
CA LYS A 51 -2.74 -3.09 -14.71
C LYS A 51 -2.92 -3.15 -16.23
N ALA A 52 -1.87 -3.53 -16.96
CA ALA A 52 -1.95 -3.68 -18.42
C ALA A 52 -2.95 -4.76 -18.83
N GLU A 53 -3.17 -5.75 -18.00
CA GLU A 53 -4.14 -6.82 -18.21
C GLU A 53 -5.55 -6.47 -17.71
N GLY A 54 -5.76 -5.24 -17.23
CA GLY A 54 -7.07 -4.80 -16.73
C GLY A 54 -7.43 -5.35 -15.35
N GLY A 55 -6.44 -5.70 -14.53
CA GLY A 55 -6.67 -6.24 -13.20
C GLY A 55 -7.30 -5.26 -12.22
N ALA A 56 -7.89 -5.80 -11.15
CA ALA A 56 -8.52 -5.02 -10.09
C ALA A 56 -7.52 -4.07 -9.41
N PRO A 57 -8.01 -2.98 -8.75
CA PRO A 57 -7.14 -2.11 -7.98
C PRO A 57 -6.31 -2.87 -6.95
N VAL A 58 -5.04 -2.49 -6.81
CA VAL A 58 -4.09 -3.12 -5.90
C VAL A 58 -3.67 -2.15 -4.80
N HIS A 59 -3.84 -2.56 -3.55
CA HIS A 59 -3.42 -1.78 -2.39
C HIS A 59 -2.16 -2.38 -1.80
N ALA A 60 -1.21 -1.51 -1.45
CA ALA A 60 0.01 -1.92 -0.75
C ALA A 60 -0.28 -2.18 0.72
N LEU A 61 0.21 -3.29 1.23
CA LEU A 61 0.11 -3.66 2.64
C LEU A 61 1.48 -4.13 3.13
N GLY A 62 1.81 -3.81 4.37
CA GLY A 62 3.05 -4.23 5.02
C GLY A 62 4.10 -3.13 5.09
N GLY A 63 4.42 -2.71 6.32
CA GLY A 63 5.45 -1.73 6.60
C GLY A 63 5.19 -0.31 6.11
N ILE A 64 3.94 0.04 5.84
CA ILE A 64 3.59 1.39 5.34
C ILE A 64 3.76 2.42 6.45
N THR A 65 4.50 3.48 6.15
CA THR A 65 4.76 4.61 7.06
C THR A 65 4.66 5.92 6.27
N PRO A 66 4.60 7.09 6.95
CA PRO A 66 4.64 8.36 6.23
C PRO A 66 5.91 8.56 5.37
N LYS A 67 7.00 7.85 5.72
CA LYS A 67 8.26 7.94 4.97
C LYS A 67 8.23 7.22 3.63
N ASN A 68 7.41 6.17 3.49
CA ASN A 68 7.37 5.35 2.28
C ASN A 68 6.04 5.35 1.54
N ALA A 69 5.01 6.00 2.08
CA ALA A 69 3.70 6.07 1.44
C ALA A 69 3.75 6.70 0.05
N ALA A 70 4.50 7.78 -0.12
CA ALA A 70 4.70 8.42 -1.42
C ALA A 70 5.38 7.49 -2.41
N LYS A 71 6.35 6.69 -1.95
CA LYS A 71 7.01 5.68 -2.78
C LYS A 71 6.04 4.63 -3.29
N ALA A 72 5.13 4.15 -2.43
CA ALA A 72 4.09 3.21 -2.84
C ALA A 72 3.20 3.81 -3.93
N ARG A 73 2.82 5.08 -3.79
CA ARG A 73 2.03 5.77 -4.81
C ARG A 73 2.78 5.85 -6.13
N GLU A 74 4.05 6.23 -6.11
CA GLU A 74 4.91 6.32 -7.30
C GLU A 74 5.06 4.98 -8.01
N MET A 75 5.09 3.87 -7.26
CA MET A 75 5.18 2.53 -7.82
C MET A 75 3.93 2.13 -8.61
N GLY A 76 2.81 2.79 -8.37
CA GLY A 76 1.57 2.52 -9.07
C GLY A 76 0.50 1.82 -8.25
N PHE A 77 0.65 1.73 -6.93
CA PHE A 77 -0.42 1.24 -6.07
C PHE A 77 -1.61 2.19 -6.07
N ASP A 78 -2.81 1.63 -6.00
CA ASP A 78 -4.06 2.41 -6.00
C ASP A 78 -4.42 2.90 -4.61
N GLY A 79 -3.84 2.33 -3.57
CA GLY A 79 -4.05 2.73 -2.19
C GLY A 79 -3.06 2.05 -1.26
N ILE A 80 -3.16 2.36 0.02
CA ILE A 80 -2.33 1.76 1.07
C ILE A 80 -3.21 1.26 2.20
N ALA A 81 -2.76 0.19 2.87
CA ALA A 81 -3.39 -0.32 4.08
C ALA A 81 -2.35 -0.37 5.20
N PHE A 82 -2.76 -0.07 6.40
CA PHE A 82 -1.87 0.05 7.54
C PHE A 82 -2.60 -0.36 8.83
N ILE A 83 -1.86 -0.91 9.77
CA ILE A 83 -2.36 -1.26 11.09
C ILE A 83 -1.43 -0.71 12.16
N GLY A 84 -0.22 -1.28 12.30
CA GLY A 84 0.71 -0.91 13.35
C GLY A 84 1.24 0.52 13.25
N SER A 85 1.39 1.06 12.03
CA SER A 85 1.88 2.42 11.82
C SER A 85 0.91 3.50 12.28
N VAL A 86 -0.34 3.14 12.57
CA VAL A 86 -1.35 4.05 13.11
C VAL A 86 -1.72 3.65 14.53
N TRP A 87 -2.23 2.44 14.72
CA TRP A 87 -2.80 2.00 16.00
C TRP A 87 -1.79 1.84 17.12
N LYS A 88 -0.51 1.59 16.80
CA LYS A 88 0.56 1.47 17.79
C LYS A 88 1.22 2.82 18.12
N GLN A 89 0.80 3.92 17.51
CA GLN A 89 1.35 5.23 17.78
C GLN A 89 0.67 5.86 19.00
N PRO A 90 1.38 6.76 19.74
CA PRO A 90 0.79 7.47 20.87
C PRO A 90 -0.45 8.28 20.51
N ASP A 91 -0.49 8.83 19.29
CA ASP A 91 -1.64 9.55 18.75
C ASP A 91 -2.04 8.94 17.40
N PRO A 92 -2.97 7.95 17.39
CA PRO A 92 -3.40 7.28 16.16
C PRO A 92 -4.03 8.22 15.13
N VAL A 93 -4.78 9.22 15.57
CA VAL A 93 -5.40 10.19 14.65
C VAL A 93 -4.33 10.99 13.91
N ARG A 94 -3.33 11.46 14.62
CA ARG A 94 -2.21 12.18 14.01
C ARG A 94 -1.43 11.30 13.05
N ALA A 95 -1.18 10.05 13.44
CA ALA A 95 -0.49 9.08 12.58
C ALA A 95 -1.27 8.83 11.29
N PHE A 96 -2.59 8.70 11.37
CA PHE A 96 -3.46 8.55 10.20
C PHE A 96 -3.38 9.77 9.28
N LEU A 97 -3.46 10.97 9.85
CA LEU A 97 -3.38 12.22 9.10
C LEU A 97 -2.02 12.38 8.40
N ASP A 98 -0.94 12.00 9.07
CA ASP A 98 0.40 12.04 8.49
C ASP A 98 0.54 11.08 7.30
N LEU A 99 -0.04 9.87 7.40
CA LEU A 99 -0.07 8.91 6.30
C LEU A 99 -0.90 9.42 5.12
N GLU A 100 -2.05 9.98 5.39
CA GLU A 100 -2.91 10.56 4.36
C GLU A 100 -2.20 11.69 3.61
N CYS A 101 -1.54 12.59 4.34
CA CYS A 101 -0.74 13.66 3.73
C CYS A 101 0.44 13.12 2.92
N ALA A 102 1.10 12.07 3.41
CA ALA A 102 2.22 11.45 2.70
C ALA A 102 1.76 10.78 1.40
N TRP A 103 0.59 10.16 1.42
CA TRP A 103 0.03 9.50 0.23
C TRP A 103 -0.44 10.49 -0.82
N TYR A 104 -1.24 11.47 -0.42
CA TYR A 104 -1.83 12.46 -1.35
C TYR A 104 -0.90 13.63 -1.67
N GLY A 105 0.13 13.87 -0.86
CA GLY A 105 1.06 14.98 -1.07
C GLY A 105 0.48 16.33 -0.69
N LYS A 106 1.03 17.41 -1.29
CA LYS A 106 0.66 18.79 -0.94
C LYS A 106 -0.80 19.14 -1.20
N GLU A 107 -1.45 18.46 -2.13
CA GLU A 107 -2.86 18.72 -2.47
C GLU A 107 -3.82 18.36 -1.35
N ALA A 108 -3.54 17.29 -0.61
CA ALA A 108 -4.35 16.90 0.54
C ALA A 108 -4.31 17.95 1.66
N ARG A 109 -3.17 18.62 1.84
CA ARG A 109 -3.03 19.70 2.81
C ARG A 109 -3.91 20.90 2.47
N LYS A 110 -4.07 21.20 1.17
CA LYS A 110 -4.97 22.28 0.72
C LYS A 110 -6.43 21.95 0.97
N LEU A 111 -6.82 20.71 0.73
CA LEU A 111 -8.18 20.24 0.98
C LEU A 111 -8.55 20.26 2.47
N LYS A 112 -7.63 19.86 3.34
CA LYS A 112 -7.82 19.90 4.80
C LYS A 112 -7.94 21.31 5.37
N ARG A 113 -7.33 22.29 4.74
CA ARG A 113 -7.45 23.70 5.18
C ARG A 113 -8.78 24.33 4.85
N LYS A 114 -9.57 23.73 3.94
CA LYS A 114 -10.91 24.19 3.56
C LYS A 114 -12.02 23.61 4.43
N TYR A 115 -11.71 22.56 5.16
CA TYR A 115 -12.65 21.84 6.01
C TYR A 115 -12.14 21.79 7.45
#